data_07e016707a17019ca0444a5938dd6ddf
#
_entry.id   07e016707a17019ca0444a5938dd6ddf
#
_cell.length_a   1.000
_cell.length_b   1.000
_cell.length_c   1.000
_cell.angle_alpha   90.00
_cell.angle_beta   90.00
_cell.angle_gamma   90.00
#
_symmetry.space_group_name_H-M   'P 1'
#
loop_
_entity.id
_entity.type
_entity.pdbx_description
1 polymer ?
#
loop_
_entity_poly.entity_id
_entity_poly.type
_entity_poly.pdbx_seq_one_letter_code
_entity_poly.pdbx_strand_id
1 'polypeptide(L)'
;MDEAPEFQRQVIDALRQPLESRTITINRSQGNYIYPANFICILAANPCPCGYYHDPHRECICSETMVKNYQQRLSGPIMDRIDLHIPVERPTLEQLLDNSTSTMTSESMRQQVILATALQQKRYENLEFNSNGAVPHKAIGELCNITDKAWSVLGNIFDHFHLSGRAFDRILKVARTIADLEGNPQVEPHHTVSYTHLRAHETLRHL
;
A
#
# COMPACT_ATOMS: atom_id res chain seq x y z
N MET A 1 13.12 1.55 -3.40
CA MET A 1 13.53 1.95 -4.77
C MET A 1 13.12 3.40 -4.93
N ASP A 2 14.07 4.28 -5.09
CA ASP A 2 13.84 5.69 -5.42
C ASP A 2 13.77 5.86 -6.94
N GLU A 3 13.06 6.89 -7.43
CA GLU A 3 12.82 7.11 -8.85
C GLU A 3 12.38 5.85 -9.61
N ALA A 4 11.45 5.11 -9.02
CA ALA A 4 11.02 3.79 -9.52
C ALA A 4 10.67 3.77 -11.02
N PRO A 5 10.05 4.79 -11.65
CA PRO A 5 9.79 4.81 -13.09
C PRO A 5 11.05 4.88 -13.96
N GLU A 6 12.23 5.23 -13.40
CA GLU A 6 13.48 5.30 -14.18
C GLU A 6 14.17 3.93 -14.32
N PHE A 7 13.74 2.94 -13.54
CA PHE A 7 14.23 1.57 -13.72
C PHE A 7 13.72 0.95 -15.01
N GLN A 8 14.51 0.04 -15.57
CA GLN A 8 14.06 -0.75 -16.72
C GLN A 8 12.81 -1.54 -16.35
N ARG A 9 11.85 -1.58 -17.25
CA ARG A 9 10.57 -2.27 -17.03
C ARG A 9 10.73 -3.73 -16.58
N GLN A 10 11.73 -4.43 -17.12
CA GLN A 10 12.01 -5.82 -16.74
C GLN A 10 12.38 -5.96 -15.25
N VAL A 11 13.10 -4.99 -14.68
CA VAL A 11 13.48 -4.97 -13.26
C VAL A 11 12.23 -4.79 -12.38
N ILE A 12 11.36 -3.84 -12.75
CA ILE A 12 10.10 -3.61 -12.05
C ILE A 12 9.20 -4.85 -12.16
N ASP A 13 9.06 -5.43 -13.35
CA ASP A 13 8.22 -6.59 -13.58
C ASP A 13 8.73 -7.85 -12.85
N ALA A 14 10.04 -7.97 -12.60
CA ALA A 14 10.61 -9.06 -11.81
C ALA A 14 10.17 -9.05 -10.33
N LEU A 15 9.74 -7.90 -9.81
CA LEU A 15 9.19 -7.80 -8.43
C LEU A 15 7.81 -8.46 -8.29
N ARG A 16 7.09 -8.75 -9.37
CA ARG A 16 5.72 -9.29 -9.30
C ARG A 16 5.64 -10.58 -8.52
N GLN A 17 6.53 -11.53 -8.83
CA GLN A 17 6.52 -12.84 -8.17
C GLN A 17 6.89 -12.72 -6.68
N PRO A 18 8.01 -12.08 -6.29
CA PRO A 18 8.35 -11.94 -4.88
C PRO A 18 7.28 -11.22 -4.05
N LEU A 19 6.66 -10.17 -4.59
CA LEU A 19 5.60 -9.44 -3.90
C LEU A 19 4.32 -10.28 -3.67
N GLU A 20 4.03 -11.21 -4.58
CA GLU A 20 2.82 -12.06 -4.47
C GLU A 20 3.08 -13.34 -3.68
N SER A 21 4.10 -14.11 -4.06
CA SER A 21 4.38 -15.43 -3.49
C SER A 21 5.31 -15.40 -2.28
N ARG A 22 5.95 -14.25 -2.01
CA ARG A 22 7.00 -14.09 -0.99
C ARG A 22 8.17 -15.04 -1.16
N THR A 23 8.39 -15.49 -2.41
CA THR A 23 9.49 -16.37 -2.79
C THR A 23 10.08 -15.95 -4.12
N ILE A 24 11.36 -16.26 -4.32
CA ILE A 24 12.05 -16.15 -5.60
C ILE A 24 12.41 -17.56 -6.06
N THR A 25 11.98 -17.91 -7.26
CA THR A 25 12.32 -19.20 -7.88
C THR A 25 13.37 -18.99 -8.96
N ILE A 26 14.50 -19.66 -8.83
CA ILE A 26 15.59 -19.66 -9.82
C ILE A 26 15.64 -21.04 -10.46
N ASN A 27 15.30 -21.10 -11.74
CA ASN A 27 15.37 -22.33 -12.55
C ASN A 27 16.74 -22.42 -13.22
N ARG A 28 17.46 -23.50 -12.96
CA ARG A 28 18.75 -23.82 -13.62
C ARG A 28 18.70 -25.24 -14.20
N SER A 29 19.61 -25.57 -15.09
CA SER A 29 19.74 -26.91 -15.68
C SER A 29 19.92 -28.01 -14.63
N GLN A 30 20.46 -27.67 -13.45
CA GLN A 30 20.71 -28.60 -12.35
C GLN A 30 19.56 -28.69 -11.33
N GLY A 31 18.46 -27.91 -11.49
CA GLY A 31 17.32 -27.93 -10.59
C GLY A 31 16.68 -26.56 -10.37
N ASN A 32 15.57 -26.60 -9.62
CA ASN A 32 14.81 -25.41 -9.22
C ASN A 32 15.15 -25.06 -7.77
N TYR A 33 15.56 -23.82 -7.56
CA TYR A 33 15.90 -23.31 -6.23
C TYR A 33 14.86 -22.26 -5.81
N ILE A 34 14.27 -22.43 -4.62
CA ILE A 34 13.28 -21.52 -4.07
C ILE A 34 13.89 -20.83 -2.85
N TYR A 35 13.90 -19.50 -2.87
CA TYR A 35 14.40 -18.67 -1.77
C TYR A 35 13.24 -17.86 -1.16
N PRO A 36 13.21 -17.68 0.17
CA PRO A 36 12.25 -16.78 0.81
C PRO A 36 12.53 -15.33 0.40
N ALA A 37 11.47 -14.59 0.12
CA ALA A 37 11.51 -13.17 -0.30
C ALA A 37 10.38 -12.38 0.35
N ASN A 38 10.30 -12.44 1.68
CA ASN A 38 9.34 -11.65 2.45
C ASN A 38 9.99 -10.33 2.87
N PHE A 39 9.71 -9.25 2.14
CA PHE A 39 10.29 -7.92 2.37
C PHE A 39 9.22 -6.83 2.24
N ILE A 40 9.51 -5.66 2.82
CA ILE A 40 8.72 -4.44 2.62
C ILE A 40 9.23 -3.74 1.36
N CYS A 41 8.34 -3.51 0.39
CA CYS A 41 8.65 -2.81 -0.86
C CYS A 41 8.19 -1.35 -0.76
N ILE A 42 9.12 -0.42 -0.83
CA ILE A 42 8.85 1.01 -0.87
C ILE A 42 9.34 1.56 -2.20
N LEU A 43 8.42 2.16 -2.96
CA LEU A 43 8.71 2.80 -4.25
C LEU A 43 8.44 4.30 -4.12
N ALA A 44 9.41 5.13 -4.48
CA ALA A 44 9.20 6.56 -4.66
C ALA A 44 9.17 6.89 -6.16
N ALA A 45 8.26 7.75 -6.56
CA ALA A 45 8.07 8.14 -7.95
C ALA A 45 7.63 9.60 -8.07
N ASN A 46 8.19 10.32 -9.03
CA ASN A 46 7.68 11.62 -9.41
C ASN A 46 6.38 11.48 -10.23
N PRO A 47 5.50 12.50 -10.27
CA PRO A 47 4.26 12.43 -11.03
C PRO A 47 4.48 12.49 -12.56
N CYS A 48 5.63 13.01 -13.01
CA CYS A 48 6.02 13.15 -14.41
C CYS A 48 7.54 13.33 -14.52
N PRO A 49 8.15 13.31 -15.73
CA PRO A 49 9.59 13.49 -15.91
C PRO A 49 10.16 14.80 -15.36
N CYS A 50 9.42 15.91 -15.40
CA CYS A 50 9.86 17.18 -14.82
C CYS A 50 9.54 17.34 -13.32
N GLY A 51 8.69 16.45 -12.74
CA GLY A 51 8.32 16.45 -11.33
C GLY A 51 7.16 17.38 -10.96
N TYR A 52 6.64 18.22 -11.88
CA TYR A 52 5.69 19.29 -11.55
C TYR A 52 4.25 19.06 -12.05
N TYR A 53 3.90 17.86 -12.43
CA TYR A 53 2.54 17.54 -12.85
C TYR A 53 1.59 17.66 -11.65
N HIS A 54 0.57 18.54 -11.77
CA HIS A 54 -0.35 18.96 -10.70
C HIS A 54 0.32 19.75 -9.54
N ASP A 55 1.52 20.28 -9.71
CA ASP A 55 2.10 21.21 -8.72
C ASP A 55 1.36 22.56 -8.77
N PRO A 56 0.82 23.07 -7.63
CA PRO A 56 0.06 24.33 -7.61
C PRO A 56 0.95 25.58 -7.79
N HIS A 57 2.26 25.45 -7.63
CA HIS A 57 3.20 26.57 -7.63
C HIS A 57 4.12 26.62 -8.86
N ARG A 58 4.17 25.54 -9.63
CA ARG A 58 5.04 25.45 -10.81
C ARG A 58 4.36 24.71 -11.94
N GLU A 59 4.37 25.32 -13.11
CA GLU A 59 3.78 24.73 -14.32
C GLU A 59 4.59 23.53 -14.82
N CYS A 60 3.88 22.48 -15.17
CA CYS A 60 4.45 21.28 -15.77
C CYS A 60 4.76 21.53 -17.25
N ILE A 61 5.98 21.27 -17.67
CA ILE A 61 6.43 21.42 -19.07
C ILE A 61 6.28 20.14 -19.91
N CYS A 62 5.83 19.04 -19.32
CA CYS A 62 5.65 17.77 -20.01
C CYS A 62 4.33 17.76 -20.80
N SER A 63 4.36 17.22 -22.02
CA SER A 63 3.12 16.93 -22.75
C SER A 63 2.34 15.81 -22.05
N GLU A 64 1.03 15.77 -22.26
CA GLU A 64 0.18 14.70 -21.69
C GLU A 64 0.68 13.29 -22.09
N THR A 65 1.15 13.13 -23.32
CA THR A 65 1.74 11.87 -23.78
C THR A 65 3.00 11.51 -22.99
N MET A 66 3.87 12.47 -22.67
CA MET A 66 5.06 12.24 -21.86
C MET A 66 4.68 11.83 -20.44
N VAL A 67 3.71 12.51 -19.81
CA VAL A 67 3.20 12.16 -18.49
C VAL A 67 2.64 10.74 -18.48
N LYS A 68 1.76 10.42 -19.42
CA LYS A 68 1.15 9.09 -19.54
C LYS A 68 2.18 7.98 -19.72
N ASN A 69 3.14 8.18 -20.63
CA ASN A 69 4.19 7.20 -20.89
C ASN A 69 5.08 7.00 -19.65
N TYR A 70 5.38 8.06 -18.91
CA TYR A 70 6.16 7.99 -17.68
C TYR A 70 5.42 7.20 -16.59
N GLN A 71 4.16 7.52 -16.35
CA GLN A 71 3.33 6.83 -15.35
C GLN A 71 3.10 5.36 -15.71
N GLN A 72 3.00 5.01 -17.00
CA GLN A 72 2.84 3.63 -17.47
C GLN A 72 4.11 2.77 -17.29
N ARG A 73 5.26 3.34 -16.95
CA ARG A 73 6.47 2.57 -16.60
C ARG A 73 6.25 1.73 -15.35
N LEU A 74 5.46 2.24 -14.39
CA LEU A 74 4.92 1.43 -13.30
C LEU A 74 3.66 0.73 -13.80
N SER A 75 3.81 -0.53 -14.20
CA SER A 75 2.72 -1.29 -14.82
C SER A 75 1.56 -1.54 -13.85
N GLY A 76 0.32 -1.59 -14.37
CA GLY A 76 -0.87 -1.94 -13.59
C GLY A 76 -0.67 -3.16 -12.69
N PRO A 77 -0.14 -4.29 -13.21
CA PRO A 77 0.13 -5.47 -12.38
C PRO A 77 1.10 -5.27 -11.20
N ILE A 78 2.04 -4.33 -11.27
CA ILE A 78 2.87 -3.95 -10.11
C ILE A 78 2.07 -3.09 -9.15
N MET A 79 1.40 -2.06 -9.66
CA MET A 79 0.56 -1.18 -8.86
C MET A 79 -0.52 -1.95 -8.10
N ASP A 80 -1.06 -2.99 -8.71
CA ASP A 80 -1.98 -3.93 -8.04
C ASP A 80 -1.36 -4.71 -6.88
N ARG A 81 -0.06 -4.69 -6.69
CA ARG A 81 0.66 -5.37 -5.60
C ARG A 81 1.18 -4.44 -4.53
N ILE A 82 1.11 -3.14 -4.78
CA ILE A 82 1.43 -2.11 -3.78
C ILE A 82 0.18 -1.83 -2.94
N ASP A 83 0.28 -2.00 -1.63
CA ASP A 83 -0.86 -1.90 -0.73
C ASP A 83 -1.29 -0.45 -0.49
N LEU A 84 -0.35 0.49 -0.42
CA LEU A 84 -0.59 1.89 -0.11
C LEU A 84 -0.02 2.80 -1.19
N HIS A 85 -0.81 3.78 -1.63
CA HIS A 85 -0.43 4.81 -2.58
C HIS A 85 -0.56 6.17 -1.88
N ILE A 86 0.57 6.77 -1.52
CA ILE A 86 0.59 7.97 -0.70
C ILE A 86 1.05 9.16 -1.56
N PRO A 87 0.18 10.14 -1.83
CA PRO A 87 0.60 11.40 -2.43
C PRO A 87 1.43 12.18 -1.40
N VAL A 88 2.61 12.63 -1.82
CA VAL A 88 3.48 13.47 -0.98
C VAL A 88 3.52 14.85 -1.60
N GLU A 89 2.92 15.81 -0.91
CA GLU A 89 2.91 17.20 -1.32
C GLU A 89 4.21 17.90 -0.93
N ARG A 90 4.54 18.98 -1.66
CA ARG A 90 5.69 19.81 -1.34
C ARG A 90 5.43 20.55 -0.03
N PRO A 91 6.35 20.50 0.95
CA PRO A 91 6.18 21.24 2.20
C PRO A 91 6.27 22.75 1.95
N THR A 92 5.51 23.53 2.72
CA THR A 92 5.62 24.99 2.73
C THR A 92 6.90 25.43 3.45
N LEU A 93 7.35 26.67 3.19
CA LEU A 93 8.50 27.23 3.89
C LEU A 93 8.29 27.25 5.41
N GLU A 94 7.07 27.55 5.85
CA GLU A 94 6.71 27.53 7.28
C GLU A 94 6.88 26.13 7.88
N GLN A 95 6.39 25.10 7.20
CA GLN A 95 6.56 23.70 7.63
C GLN A 95 8.04 23.26 7.66
N LEU A 96 8.87 23.79 6.75
CA LEU A 96 10.32 23.51 6.74
C LEU A 96 11.09 24.22 7.87
N LEU A 97 10.62 25.38 8.28
CA LEU A 97 11.26 26.20 9.32
C LEU A 97 10.72 25.87 10.72
N ASP A 98 9.54 25.28 10.80
CA ASP A 98 8.90 24.93 12.06
C ASP A 98 9.49 23.64 12.64
N ASN A 99 10.46 23.83 13.54
CA ASN A 99 11.04 22.72 14.31
C ASN A 99 10.13 22.20 15.45
N SER A 100 8.97 22.84 15.68
CA SER A 100 8.09 22.56 16.83
C SER A 100 6.97 21.58 16.55
N THR A 101 6.65 21.28 15.28
CA THR A 101 5.40 20.64 14.89
C THR A 101 5.43 19.12 14.74
N SER A 102 6.59 18.46 14.83
CA SER A 102 6.60 17.01 14.82
C SER A 102 6.17 16.45 16.17
N THR A 103 4.85 16.29 16.36
CA THR A 103 4.28 15.59 17.52
C THR A 103 4.58 14.08 17.51
N MET A 104 4.98 13.52 16.35
CA MET A 104 5.31 12.10 16.18
C MET A 104 6.82 11.93 16.01
N THR A 105 7.45 11.34 17.01
CA THR A 105 8.86 10.95 16.95
C THR A 105 9.00 9.52 16.40
N SER A 106 10.18 9.17 15.86
CA SER A 106 10.48 7.79 15.45
C SER A 106 10.27 6.78 16.58
N GLU A 107 10.54 7.20 17.82
CA GLU A 107 10.32 6.34 18.99
C GLU A 107 8.83 6.12 19.26
N SER A 108 8.00 7.17 19.21
CA SER A 108 6.55 7.03 19.39
C SER A 108 5.91 6.16 18.31
N MET A 109 6.34 6.32 17.05
CA MET A 109 5.91 5.45 15.94
C MET A 109 6.31 3.99 16.16
N ARG A 110 7.55 3.76 16.61
CA ARG A 110 8.06 2.42 16.94
C ARG A 110 7.21 1.75 18.02
N GLN A 111 6.85 2.47 19.06
CA GLN A 111 6.01 1.94 20.15
C GLN A 111 4.62 1.53 19.63
N GLN A 112 3.98 2.35 18.78
CA GLN A 112 2.71 1.99 18.17
C GLN A 112 2.82 0.72 17.31
N VAL A 113 3.88 0.60 16.51
CA VAL A 113 4.12 -0.60 15.68
C VAL A 113 4.34 -1.85 16.55
N ILE A 114 5.09 -1.74 17.66
CA ILE A 114 5.30 -2.85 18.59
C ILE A 114 3.97 -3.32 19.18
N LEU A 115 3.13 -2.39 19.65
CA LEU A 115 1.82 -2.72 20.23
C LEU A 115 0.90 -3.37 19.19
N ALA A 116 0.79 -2.80 17.99
CA ALA A 116 0.00 -3.39 16.91
C ALA A 116 0.51 -4.78 16.50
N THR A 117 1.83 -4.97 16.45
CA THR A 117 2.43 -6.28 16.14
C THR A 117 2.11 -7.31 17.22
N ALA A 118 2.16 -6.93 18.51
CA ALA A 118 1.81 -7.82 19.62
C ALA A 118 0.32 -8.25 19.55
N LEU A 119 -0.59 -7.34 19.17
CA LEU A 119 -2.00 -7.68 18.95
C LEU A 119 -2.18 -8.69 17.82
N GLN A 120 -1.45 -8.53 16.73
CA GLN A 120 -1.48 -9.47 15.60
C GLN A 120 -0.92 -10.84 15.99
N GLN A 121 0.22 -10.88 16.67
CA GLN A 121 0.82 -12.14 17.15
C GLN A 121 -0.14 -12.90 18.07
N LYS A 122 -0.80 -12.21 18.99
CA LYS A 122 -1.82 -12.81 19.87
C LYS A 122 -3.03 -13.30 19.09
N ARG A 123 -3.52 -12.55 18.10
CA ARG A 123 -4.68 -12.91 17.27
C ARG A 123 -4.42 -14.16 16.44
N TYR A 124 -3.21 -14.30 15.94
CA TYR A 124 -2.81 -15.39 15.05
C TYR A 124 -2.00 -16.49 15.74
N GLU A 125 -1.98 -16.48 17.07
CA GLU A 125 -1.37 -17.54 17.86
C GLU A 125 -1.96 -18.91 17.43
N ASN A 126 -1.13 -19.88 17.16
CA ASN A 126 -1.49 -21.20 16.63
C ASN A 126 -1.96 -21.25 15.16
N LEU A 127 -1.78 -20.18 14.36
CA LEU A 127 -2.01 -20.18 12.92
C LEU A 127 -0.67 -20.18 12.16
N GLU A 128 -0.73 -20.54 10.88
CA GLU A 128 0.47 -20.60 10.02
C GLU A 128 1.01 -19.22 9.61
N PHE A 129 0.35 -18.16 10.02
CA PHE A 129 0.72 -16.77 9.72
C PHE A 129 0.65 -15.90 11.00
N ASN A 130 1.40 -14.81 11.02
CA ASN A 130 1.59 -13.98 12.21
C ASN A 130 1.31 -12.47 11.99
N SER A 131 0.78 -12.10 10.83
CA SER A 131 0.49 -10.71 10.50
C SER A 131 -0.76 -10.57 9.63
N ASN A 132 -1.44 -9.42 9.71
CA ASN A 132 -2.63 -9.14 8.90
C ASN A 132 -2.35 -9.30 7.40
N GLY A 133 -1.18 -8.86 6.93
CA GLY A 133 -0.78 -9.00 5.52
C GLY A 133 -0.64 -10.44 5.04
N ALA A 134 -0.43 -11.40 5.94
CA ALA A 134 -0.26 -12.81 5.61
C ALA A 134 -1.57 -13.62 5.64
N VAL A 135 -2.68 -13.05 6.13
CA VAL A 135 -3.98 -13.73 6.22
C VAL A 135 -4.45 -14.14 4.82
N PRO A 136 -4.79 -15.43 4.60
CA PRO A 136 -5.30 -15.89 3.32
C PRO A 136 -6.73 -15.38 3.07
N HIS A 137 -7.10 -15.22 1.79
CA HIS A 137 -8.42 -14.72 1.37
C HIS A 137 -9.59 -15.38 2.11
N LYS A 138 -9.57 -16.70 2.24
CA LYS A 138 -10.66 -17.48 2.85
C LYS A 138 -10.91 -17.17 4.33
N ALA A 139 -9.88 -16.71 5.04
CA ALA A 139 -9.94 -16.45 6.48
C ALA A 139 -10.10 -14.96 6.83
N ILE A 140 -10.02 -14.07 5.82
CA ILE A 140 -9.91 -12.64 6.06
C ILE A 140 -11.18 -12.06 6.68
N GLY A 141 -12.36 -12.47 6.22
CA GLY A 141 -13.64 -11.99 6.71
C GLY A 141 -13.89 -12.33 8.18
N GLU A 142 -13.47 -13.53 8.61
CA GLU A 142 -13.63 -13.99 9.98
C GLU A 142 -12.58 -13.36 10.92
N LEU A 143 -11.31 -13.36 10.50
CA LEU A 143 -10.20 -12.93 11.36
C LEU A 143 -10.05 -11.42 11.48
N CYS A 144 -10.57 -10.63 10.54
CA CYS A 144 -10.50 -9.18 10.62
C CYS A 144 -11.49 -8.56 11.63
N ASN A 145 -12.45 -9.31 12.14
CA ASN A 145 -13.45 -8.86 13.13
C ASN A 145 -14.07 -7.51 12.73
N ILE A 146 -14.86 -7.52 11.67
CA ILE A 146 -15.42 -6.31 11.04
C ILE A 146 -16.85 -6.10 11.53
N THR A 147 -17.20 -4.86 11.91
CA THR A 147 -18.58 -4.52 12.30
C THR A 147 -19.54 -4.53 11.11
N ASP A 148 -20.83 -4.79 11.34
CA ASP A 148 -21.86 -4.77 10.28
C ASP A 148 -21.92 -3.42 9.54
N LYS A 149 -21.68 -2.33 10.27
CA LYS A 149 -21.60 -0.98 9.68
C LYS A 149 -20.41 -0.85 8.73
N ALA A 150 -19.24 -1.38 9.12
CA ALA A 150 -18.06 -1.36 8.27
C ALA A 150 -18.25 -2.26 7.05
N TRP A 151 -18.93 -3.41 7.18
CA TRP A 151 -19.32 -4.25 6.05
C TRP A 151 -20.21 -3.51 5.04
N SER A 152 -21.21 -2.77 5.52
CA SER A 152 -22.10 -1.97 4.66
C SER A 152 -21.33 -0.90 3.89
N VAL A 153 -20.39 -0.21 4.55
CA VAL A 153 -19.52 0.79 3.89
C VAL A 153 -18.62 0.14 2.86
N LEU A 154 -18.01 -1.00 3.18
CA LEU A 154 -17.16 -1.76 2.25
C LEU A 154 -17.92 -2.23 1.02
N GLY A 155 -19.17 -2.69 1.16
CA GLY A 155 -20.04 -3.07 0.05
C GLY A 155 -20.24 -1.90 -0.92
N ASN A 156 -20.59 -0.73 -0.38
CA ASN A 156 -20.76 0.48 -1.19
C ASN A 156 -19.47 0.89 -1.93
N ILE A 157 -18.31 0.80 -1.24
CA ILE A 157 -17.00 1.09 -1.84
C ILE A 157 -16.70 0.09 -2.96
N PHE A 158 -16.93 -1.20 -2.73
CA PHE A 158 -16.70 -2.26 -3.70
C PHE A 158 -17.49 -2.04 -4.99
N ASP A 159 -18.78 -1.75 -4.87
CA ASP A 159 -19.68 -1.53 -6.00
C ASP A 159 -19.36 -0.22 -6.73
N HIS A 160 -19.14 0.87 -5.98
CA HIS A 160 -18.89 2.20 -6.56
C HIS A 160 -17.58 2.25 -7.36
N PHE A 161 -16.52 1.63 -6.84
CA PHE A 161 -15.19 1.65 -7.47
C PHE A 161 -14.88 0.41 -8.31
N HIS A 162 -15.84 -0.49 -8.50
CA HIS A 162 -15.67 -1.75 -9.26
C HIS A 162 -14.40 -2.51 -8.88
N LEU A 163 -14.16 -2.67 -7.58
CA LEU A 163 -12.93 -3.22 -7.06
C LEU A 163 -12.74 -4.69 -7.43
N SER A 164 -11.50 -5.09 -7.70
CA SER A 164 -11.14 -6.50 -7.82
C SER A 164 -11.16 -7.19 -6.45
N GLY A 165 -11.33 -8.52 -6.43
CA GLY A 165 -11.25 -9.30 -5.18
C GLY A 165 -9.92 -9.10 -4.43
N ARG A 166 -8.79 -8.95 -5.15
CA ARG A 166 -7.49 -8.64 -4.54
C ARG A 166 -7.46 -7.27 -3.88
N ALA A 167 -8.08 -6.27 -4.50
CA ALA A 167 -8.21 -4.93 -3.93
C ALA A 167 -9.04 -4.97 -2.65
N PHE A 168 -10.13 -5.73 -2.66
CA PHE A 168 -11.00 -5.93 -1.51
C PHE A 168 -10.26 -6.55 -0.32
N ASP A 169 -9.51 -7.64 -0.54
CA ASP A 169 -8.71 -8.28 0.50
C ASP A 169 -7.69 -7.32 1.12
N ARG A 170 -7.07 -6.49 0.30
CA ARG A 170 -6.12 -5.49 0.75
C ARG A 170 -6.76 -4.43 1.63
N ILE A 171 -7.94 -3.92 1.24
CA ILE A 171 -8.71 -2.99 2.06
C ILE A 171 -8.90 -3.57 3.46
N LEU A 172 -9.33 -4.82 3.55
CA LEU A 172 -9.58 -5.48 4.83
C LEU A 172 -8.30 -5.61 5.68
N LYS A 173 -7.19 -6.04 5.06
CA LYS A 173 -5.89 -6.19 5.74
C LYS A 173 -5.36 -4.86 6.28
N VAL A 174 -5.45 -3.81 5.48
CA VAL A 174 -5.00 -2.48 5.89
C VAL A 174 -5.93 -1.88 6.93
N ALA A 175 -7.26 -1.97 6.75
CA ALA A 175 -8.24 -1.50 7.72
C ALA A 175 -8.05 -2.20 9.09
N ARG A 176 -7.80 -3.52 9.09
CA ARG A 176 -7.47 -4.24 10.33
C ARG A 176 -6.16 -3.74 10.95
N THR A 177 -5.16 -3.41 10.14
CA THR A 177 -3.89 -2.88 10.63
C THR A 177 -4.05 -1.48 11.21
N ILE A 178 -4.87 -0.62 10.61
CA ILE A 178 -5.20 0.70 11.16
C ILE A 178 -5.90 0.54 12.51
N ALA A 179 -6.89 -0.36 12.60
CA ALA A 179 -7.58 -0.62 13.86
C ALA A 179 -6.63 -1.19 14.95
N ASP A 180 -5.64 -2.00 14.58
CA ASP A 180 -4.61 -2.48 15.51
C ASP A 180 -3.72 -1.33 16.01
N LEU A 181 -3.34 -0.40 15.14
CA LEU A 181 -2.57 0.80 15.52
C LEU A 181 -3.34 1.72 16.46
N GLU A 182 -4.67 1.78 16.33
CA GLU A 182 -5.56 2.52 17.22
C GLU A 182 -5.94 1.74 18.49
N GLY A 183 -5.54 0.47 18.59
CA GLY A 183 -5.91 -0.42 19.70
C GLY A 183 -7.37 -0.88 19.68
N ASN A 184 -8.05 -0.75 18.54
CA ASN A 184 -9.45 -1.16 18.39
C ASN A 184 -9.58 -2.67 18.17
N PRO A 185 -10.47 -3.36 18.94
CA PRO A 185 -10.67 -4.79 18.77
C PRO A 185 -11.44 -5.14 17.50
N GLN A 186 -12.19 -4.21 16.93
CA GLN A 186 -13.02 -4.38 15.73
C GLN A 186 -12.65 -3.36 14.67
N VAL A 187 -12.88 -3.73 13.40
CA VAL A 187 -12.75 -2.79 12.28
C VAL A 187 -14.03 -1.99 12.15
N GLU A 188 -13.94 -0.69 12.38
CA GLU A 188 -15.01 0.28 12.27
C GLU A 188 -15.05 0.94 10.87
N PRO A 189 -16.15 1.62 10.46
CA PRO A 189 -16.27 2.26 9.16
C PRO A 189 -15.13 3.21 8.81
N HIS A 190 -14.63 4.01 9.76
CA HIS A 190 -13.55 4.97 9.50
C HIS A 190 -12.23 4.31 9.11
N HIS A 191 -11.93 3.11 9.62
CA HIS A 191 -10.74 2.36 9.22
C HIS A 191 -10.78 1.98 7.73
N THR A 192 -11.98 1.68 7.21
CA THR A 192 -12.17 1.31 5.80
C THR A 192 -12.11 2.52 4.88
N VAL A 193 -12.67 3.66 5.32
CA VAL A 193 -12.64 4.93 4.59
C VAL A 193 -11.21 5.50 4.54
N SER A 194 -10.44 5.43 5.63
CA SER A 194 -9.05 5.87 5.65
C SER A 194 -8.22 5.22 4.56
N TYR A 195 -8.43 3.92 4.29
CA TYR A 195 -7.75 3.24 3.21
C TYR A 195 -8.15 3.77 1.82
N THR A 196 -9.41 4.10 1.59
CA THR A 196 -9.85 4.63 0.28
C THR A 196 -9.19 5.97 -0.06
N HIS A 197 -8.92 6.81 0.92
CA HIS A 197 -8.14 8.04 0.73
C HIS A 197 -6.70 7.74 0.35
N LEU A 198 -6.08 6.72 0.92
CA LEU A 198 -4.71 6.28 0.58
C LEU A 198 -4.61 5.64 -0.82
N ARG A 199 -5.73 5.29 -1.44
CA ARG A 199 -5.80 4.68 -2.79
C ARG A 199 -6.51 5.54 -3.85
N ALA A 200 -7.20 6.61 -3.47
CA ALA A 200 -8.03 7.42 -4.37
C ALA A 200 -7.29 7.91 -5.64
N HIS A 201 -5.98 8.07 -5.58
CA HIS A 201 -5.17 8.43 -6.74
C HIS A 201 -5.08 7.37 -7.84
N GLU A 202 -5.39 6.10 -7.55
CA GLU A 202 -5.37 5.04 -8.57
C GLU A 202 -6.67 5.02 -9.39
N THR A 203 -7.81 5.34 -8.77
CA THR A 203 -9.10 5.43 -9.45
C THR A 203 -9.17 6.60 -10.42
N LEU A 204 -8.44 7.69 -10.19
CA LEU A 204 -8.32 8.81 -11.13
C LEU A 204 -7.50 8.51 -12.40
N ARG A 205 -6.79 7.38 -12.46
CA ARG A 205 -6.07 6.93 -13.66
C ARG A 205 -6.95 6.15 -14.65
N HIS A 206 -8.15 5.77 -14.25
CA HIS A 206 -9.10 4.97 -15.05
C HIS A 206 -10.33 5.75 -15.50
N LEU A 207 -10.39 7.07 -15.21
CA LEU A 207 -11.32 8.04 -15.79
C LEU A 207 -10.59 8.92 -16.80
#